data_951d7c2b2af5a67cfff6486c41bc0423
#
_entry.id   951d7c2b2af5a67cfff6486c41bc0423
#
_cell.length_a   1.000
_cell.length_b   1.000
_cell.length_c   1.000
_cell.angle_alpha   90.00
_cell.angle_beta   90.00
_cell.angle_gamma   90.00
#
_symmetry.space_group_name_H-M   'P 1'
#
loop_
_entity.id
_entity.type
_entity.pdbx_description
1 polymer ?
#
loop_
_entity_poly.entity_id
_entity_poly.type
_entity_poly.pdbx_seq_one_letter_code
_entity_poly.pdbx_strand_id
1 'polypeptide(L)'
;MALNARQATRADAGSIAEIITELQRESEPVGFRGTWDEPRVLQQMERQGDAGAYFVIEDTDRGGRVLGFAAIDFNSEEPDQASFGAWIRAVNRRQGHASRLAEECLAFARSKGYKRIRARLPENNEAALSYLSSIGALVPLTNPGTTFELPIYQETDRA
;
A
#
# COMPACT_ATOMS: atom_id res chain seq x y z
N MET A 1 16.77 -6.52 -13.80
CA MET A 1 15.54 -6.85 -13.08
C MET A 1 14.36 -6.15 -13.76
N ALA A 2 13.41 -6.90 -14.25
CA ALA A 2 12.23 -6.35 -14.91
C ALA A 2 11.07 -6.31 -13.90
N LEU A 3 10.69 -5.13 -13.49
CA LEU A 3 9.66 -4.90 -12.47
C LEU A 3 8.33 -4.55 -13.12
N ASN A 4 7.26 -5.11 -12.58
CA ASN A 4 5.90 -4.77 -12.96
C ASN A 4 5.03 -4.57 -11.73
N ALA A 5 4.49 -3.37 -11.57
CA ALA A 5 3.51 -3.08 -10.52
C ALA A 5 2.11 -3.14 -11.13
N ARG A 6 1.23 -3.92 -10.52
CA ARG A 6 -0.12 -4.16 -11.03
C ARG A 6 -1.10 -4.46 -9.91
N GLN A 7 -2.38 -4.38 -10.21
CA GLN A 7 -3.39 -4.82 -9.27
C GLN A 7 -3.29 -6.33 -9.06
N ALA A 8 -3.40 -6.77 -7.82
CA ALA A 8 -3.35 -8.18 -7.46
C ALA A 8 -4.61 -8.91 -7.92
N THR A 9 -4.45 -10.16 -8.28
CA THR A 9 -5.55 -11.07 -8.53
C THR A 9 -5.63 -12.10 -7.40
N ARG A 10 -6.65 -12.95 -7.42
CA ARG A 10 -6.77 -14.03 -6.43
C ARG A 10 -5.55 -14.96 -6.43
N ALA A 11 -4.89 -15.11 -7.57
CA ALA A 11 -3.68 -15.92 -7.70
C ALA A 11 -2.49 -15.39 -6.87
N ASP A 12 -2.52 -14.11 -6.50
CA ASP A 12 -1.45 -13.48 -5.71
C ASP A 12 -1.65 -13.64 -4.20
N ALA A 13 -2.79 -14.15 -3.75
CA ALA A 13 -3.12 -14.22 -2.32
C ALA A 13 -2.10 -15.02 -1.52
N GLY A 14 -1.58 -16.12 -2.07
CA GLY A 14 -0.55 -16.92 -1.41
C GLY A 14 0.76 -16.15 -1.19
N SER A 15 1.20 -15.39 -2.20
CA SER A 15 2.39 -14.55 -2.10
C SER A 15 2.21 -13.43 -1.09
N ILE A 16 1.05 -12.81 -1.06
CA ILE A 16 0.73 -11.76 -0.08
C ILE A 16 0.76 -12.33 1.34
N ALA A 17 0.13 -13.49 1.55
CA ALA A 17 0.13 -14.17 2.84
C ALA A 17 1.56 -14.51 3.30
N GLU A 18 2.41 -14.98 2.38
CA GLU A 18 3.82 -15.27 2.66
C GLU A 18 4.56 -14.02 3.12
N ILE A 19 4.36 -12.90 2.43
CA ILE A 19 4.99 -11.63 2.80
C ILE A 19 4.53 -11.17 4.18
N ILE A 20 3.25 -11.23 4.48
CA ILE A 20 2.73 -10.87 5.81
C ILE A 20 3.38 -11.73 6.89
N THR A 21 3.49 -13.03 6.66
CA THR A 21 4.12 -13.94 7.61
C THR A 21 5.60 -13.61 7.84
N GLU A 22 6.33 -13.28 6.78
CA GLU A 22 7.72 -12.81 6.89
C GLU A 22 7.82 -11.55 7.73
N LEU A 23 6.94 -10.58 7.48
CA LEU A 23 6.91 -9.31 8.21
C LEU A 23 6.60 -9.51 9.70
N GLN A 24 5.70 -10.42 10.02
CA GLN A 24 5.35 -10.71 11.41
C GLN A 24 6.50 -11.30 12.22
N ARG A 25 7.51 -11.85 11.55
CA ARG A 25 8.74 -12.35 12.18
C ARG A 25 9.76 -11.26 12.45
N GLU A 26 9.56 -10.08 11.89
CA GLU A 26 10.43 -8.94 12.16
C GLU A 26 10.08 -8.34 13.52
N SER A 27 11.01 -7.59 14.09
CA SER A 27 10.87 -7.02 15.43
C SER A 27 9.89 -5.87 15.53
N GLU A 28 9.54 -5.23 14.40
CA GLU A 28 8.66 -4.07 14.38
C GLU A 28 7.22 -4.45 14.07
N PRO A 29 6.23 -3.80 14.71
CA PRO A 29 4.82 -4.05 14.40
C PRO A 29 4.49 -3.61 12.98
N VAL A 30 3.78 -4.46 12.25
CA VAL A 30 3.43 -4.20 10.84
C VAL A 30 1.93 -4.04 10.61
N GLY A 31 1.13 -4.04 11.67
CA GLY A 31 -0.30 -3.84 11.56
C GLY A 31 -1.13 -5.08 11.24
N PHE A 32 -0.49 -6.22 11.08
CA PHE A 32 -1.20 -7.50 10.88
C PHE A 32 -1.16 -8.31 12.15
N ARG A 33 -2.32 -8.78 12.59
CA ARG A 33 -2.45 -9.59 13.82
C ARG A 33 -2.98 -10.98 13.49
N GLY A 34 -2.48 -11.96 14.22
CA GLY A 34 -2.89 -13.35 14.07
C GLY A 34 -2.30 -14.00 12.83
N THR A 35 -2.84 -15.15 12.47
CA THR A 35 -2.38 -15.91 11.30
C THR A 35 -2.99 -15.33 10.03
N TRP A 36 -2.16 -14.97 9.08
CA TRP A 36 -2.56 -14.51 7.77
C TRP A 36 -2.16 -15.55 6.71
N ASP A 37 -3.09 -16.41 6.38
CA ASP A 37 -2.93 -17.42 5.34
C ASP A 37 -3.62 -16.98 4.04
N GLU A 38 -3.47 -17.77 3.00
CA GLU A 38 -4.09 -17.47 1.70
C GLU A 38 -5.61 -17.29 1.80
N PRO A 39 -6.39 -18.17 2.49
CA PRO A 39 -7.83 -17.96 2.63
C PRO A 39 -8.19 -16.62 3.27
N ARG A 40 -7.42 -16.17 4.25
CA ARG A 40 -7.68 -14.90 4.93
C ARG A 40 -7.44 -13.70 4.01
N VAL A 41 -6.40 -13.76 3.19
CA VAL A 41 -6.14 -12.72 2.17
C VAL A 41 -7.28 -12.68 1.16
N LEU A 42 -7.74 -13.83 0.69
CA LEU A 42 -8.88 -13.93 -0.23
C LEU A 42 -10.15 -13.34 0.37
N GLN A 43 -10.42 -13.60 1.64
CA GLN A 43 -11.56 -13.01 2.34
C GLN A 43 -11.47 -11.49 2.37
N GLN A 44 -10.28 -10.96 2.64
CA GLN A 44 -10.07 -9.52 2.68
C GLN A 44 -10.27 -8.88 1.31
N MET A 45 -9.83 -9.54 0.25
CA MET A 45 -10.07 -9.09 -1.12
C MET A 45 -11.57 -9.00 -1.42
N GLU A 46 -12.34 -10.01 -1.00
CA GLU A 46 -13.79 -10.00 -1.16
C GLU A 46 -14.46 -8.86 -0.39
N ARG A 47 -14.01 -8.62 0.84
CA ARG A 47 -14.57 -7.55 1.68
C ARG A 47 -14.31 -6.16 1.09
N GLN A 48 -13.17 -5.97 0.46
CA GLN A 48 -12.83 -4.70 -0.19
C GLN A 48 -13.74 -4.44 -1.40
N GLY A 49 -14.11 -5.49 -2.12
CA GLY A 49 -14.90 -5.38 -3.34
C GLY A 49 -14.26 -4.40 -4.32
N ASP A 50 -15.05 -3.50 -4.87
CA ASP A 50 -14.58 -2.48 -5.81
C ASP A 50 -14.09 -1.20 -5.12
N ALA A 51 -14.30 -1.06 -3.82
CA ALA A 51 -13.94 0.15 -3.07
C ALA A 51 -12.47 0.16 -2.64
N GLY A 52 -11.84 -1.00 -2.56
CA GLY A 52 -10.43 -1.15 -2.23
C GLY A 52 -9.73 -2.11 -3.16
N ALA A 53 -8.42 -2.27 -3.01
CA ALA A 53 -7.64 -3.18 -3.83
C ALA A 53 -6.31 -3.52 -3.16
N TYR A 54 -5.75 -4.66 -3.56
CA TYR A 54 -4.34 -4.97 -3.34
C TYR A 54 -3.58 -4.75 -4.64
N PHE A 55 -2.35 -4.31 -4.52
CA PHE A 55 -1.40 -4.20 -5.63
C PHE A 55 -0.14 -4.98 -5.27
N VAL A 56 0.50 -5.54 -6.28
CA VAL A 56 1.77 -6.25 -6.10
C VAL A 56 2.81 -5.67 -7.04
N ILE A 57 4.08 -5.77 -6.63
CA ILE A 57 5.21 -5.52 -7.51
C ILE A 57 5.93 -6.84 -7.70
N GLU A 58 6.13 -7.23 -8.95
CA GLU A 58 6.72 -8.51 -9.30
C GLU A 58 7.98 -8.34 -10.16
N ASP A 59 8.86 -9.32 -10.05
CA ASP A 59 10.05 -9.42 -10.90
C ASP A 59 9.77 -10.44 -12.00
N THR A 60 9.54 -9.96 -13.21
CA THR A 60 9.22 -10.82 -14.34
C THR A 60 10.42 -11.64 -14.81
N ASP A 61 11.63 -11.22 -14.52
CA ASP A 61 12.85 -11.99 -14.80
C ASP A 61 13.01 -13.21 -13.89
N ARG A 62 12.23 -13.25 -12.79
CA ARG A 62 12.25 -14.37 -11.84
C ARG A 62 10.90 -15.08 -11.80
N GLY A 63 10.27 -15.25 -12.95
CA GLY A 63 9.01 -15.96 -13.06
C GLY A 63 7.82 -15.28 -12.39
N GLY A 64 7.88 -13.96 -12.24
CA GLY A 64 6.79 -13.22 -11.59
C GLY A 64 6.82 -13.26 -10.06
N ARG A 65 8.00 -13.45 -9.46
CA ARG A 65 8.12 -13.43 -8.00
C ARG A 65 7.64 -12.09 -7.44
N VAL A 66 6.73 -12.15 -6.49
CA VAL A 66 6.19 -10.97 -5.83
C VAL A 66 7.18 -10.49 -4.75
N LEU A 67 7.63 -9.25 -4.88
CA LEU A 67 8.63 -8.63 -4.01
C LEU A 67 7.99 -7.83 -2.86
N GLY A 68 6.77 -7.39 -3.06
CA GLY A 68 6.03 -6.60 -2.08
C GLY A 68 4.59 -6.41 -2.52
N PHE A 69 3.80 -5.83 -1.64
CA PHE A 69 2.41 -5.51 -1.94
C PHE A 69 1.98 -4.22 -1.27
N ALA A 70 0.91 -3.65 -1.77
CA ALA A 70 0.23 -2.52 -1.15
C ALA A 70 -1.25 -2.81 -1.04
N ALA A 71 -1.89 -2.19 -0.08
CA ALA A 71 -3.33 -2.27 0.09
C ALA A 71 -3.88 -0.85 0.17
N ILE A 72 -4.99 -0.61 -0.52
CA ILE A 72 -5.78 0.59 -0.36
C ILE A 72 -7.20 0.16 -0.05
N ASP A 73 -7.78 0.75 0.99
CA ASP A 73 -9.11 0.36 1.43
C ASP A 73 -9.92 1.60 1.80
N PHE A 74 -11.23 1.47 1.70
CA PHE A 74 -12.14 2.54 2.06
C PHE A 74 -12.26 2.66 3.58
N ASN A 75 -12.67 3.84 4.04
CA ASN A 75 -13.04 4.06 5.43
C ASN A 75 -14.56 4.26 5.48
N SER A 76 -15.27 3.33 6.15
CA SER A 76 -16.73 3.38 6.24
C SER A 76 -17.26 4.61 7.02
N GLU A 77 -16.43 5.17 7.89
CA GLU A 77 -16.79 6.36 8.67
C GLU A 77 -16.49 7.66 7.92
N GLU A 78 -15.56 7.64 6.99
CA GLU A 78 -15.18 8.79 6.17
C GLU A 78 -15.14 8.36 4.69
N PRO A 79 -16.27 8.37 3.99
CA PRO A 79 -16.39 7.77 2.66
C PRO A 79 -15.56 8.44 1.56
N ASP A 80 -15.07 9.65 1.77
CA ASP A 80 -14.18 10.33 0.83
C ASP A 80 -12.70 10.06 1.09
N GLN A 81 -12.40 9.24 2.10
CA GLN A 81 -11.03 8.92 2.52
C GLN A 81 -10.74 7.43 2.36
N ALA A 82 -9.54 7.13 1.85
CA ALA A 82 -9.02 5.77 1.79
C ALA A 82 -7.79 5.64 2.69
N SER A 83 -7.53 4.42 3.14
CA SER A 83 -6.33 4.06 3.90
C SER A 83 -5.38 3.28 3.02
N PHE A 84 -4.09 3.56 3.14
CA PHE A 84 -3.05 2.97 2.31
C PHE A 84 -1.92 2.42 3.17
N GLY A 85 -1.37 1.29 2.77
CA GLY A 85 -0.14 0.74 3.32
C GLY A 85 0.64 0.00 2.24
N ALA A 86 1.96 -0.04 2.37
CA ALA A 86 2.82 -0.79 1.48
C ALA A 86 3.86 -1.56 2.29
N TRP A 87 4.13 -2.77 1.88
CA TRP A 87 5.03 -3.69 2.59
C TRP A 87 5.91 -4.41 1.57
N ILE A 88 7.23 -4.33 1.76
CA ILE A 88 8.22 -4.89 0.87
C ILE A 88 9.02 -5.95 1.63
N ARG A 89 9.33 -7.09 0.98
CA ARG A 89 10.22 -8.10 1.57
C ARG A 89 11.53 -7.45 1.99
N ALA A 90 12.07 -7.86 3.15
CA ALA A 90 13.27 -7.25 3.72
C ALA A 90 14.42 -7.15 2.72
N VAL A 91 14.64 -8.21 1.94
CA VAL A 91 15.76 -8.29 0.98
C VAL A 91 15.56 -7.37 -0.24
N ASN A 92 14.35 -6.84 -0.42
CA ASN A 92 14.02 -6.01 -1.59
C ASN A 92 13.77 -4.54 -1.23
N ARG A 93 14.03 -4.14 0.01
CA ARG A 93 13.80 -2.77 0.47
C ARG A 93 14.84 -1.80 -0.09
N ARG A 94 14.52 -0.50 -0.01
CA ARG A 94 15.39 0.61 -0.45
C ARG A 94 15.69 0.61 -1.94
N GLN A 95 14.75 0.09 -2.74
CA GLN A 95 14.88 0.02 -4.20
C GLN A 95 13.75 0.78 -4.91
N GLY A 96 12.94 1.55 -4.18
CA GLY A 96 11.87 2.34 -4.76
C GLY A 96 10.57 1.59 -5.01
N HIS A 97 10.43 0.34 -4.54
CA HIS A 97 9.24 -0.46 -4.79
C HIS A 97 8.00 0.09 -4.09
N ALA A 98 8.13 0.58 -2.85
CA ALA A 98 7.00 1.15 -2.13
C ALA A 98 6.47 2.39 -2.84
N SER A 99 7.34 3.25 -3.36
CA SER A 99 6.94 4.44 -4.12
C SER A 99 6.18 4.06 -5.38
N ARG A 100 6.63 3.03 -6.07
CA ARG A 100 5.97 2.55 -7.28
C ARG A 100 4.59 1.98 -6.98
N LEU A 101 4.46 1.21 -5.89
CA LEU A 101 3.16 0.72 -5.43
C LEU A 101 2.24 1.87 -5.01
N ALA A 102 2.79 2.89 -4.37
CA ALA A 102 2.02 4.07 -3.98
C ALA A 102 1.43 4.79 -5.20
N GLU A 103 2.18 4.90 -6.29
CA GLU A 103 1.68 5.48 -7.53
C GLU A 103 0.46 4.74 -8.08
N GLU A 104 0.49 3.40 -8.04
CA GLU A 104 -0.64 2.58 -8.46
C GLU A 104 -1.85 2.79 -7.56
N CYS A 105 -1.64 2.86 -6.25
CA CYS A 105 -2.72 3.12 -5.29
C CYS A 105 -3.32 4.52 -5.46
N LEU A 106 -2.50 5.52 -5.76
CA LEU A 106 -2.98 6.88 -6.03
C LEU A 106 -3.86 6.92 -7.27
N ALA A 107 -3.45 6.24 -8.34
CA ALA A 107 -4.25 6.14 -9.56
C ALA A 107 -5.59 5.47 -9.30
N PHE A 108 -5.59 4.38 -8.52
CA PHE A 108 -6.82 3.70 -8.11
C PHE A 108 -7.73 4.65 -7.31
N ALA A 109 -7.16 5.35 -6.33
CA ALA A 109 -7.93 6.26 -5.49
C ALA A 109 -8.59 7.37 -6.31
N ARG A 110 -7.87 7.93 -7.29
CA ARG A 110 -8.44 8.92 -8.22
C ARG A 110 -9.58 8.34 -9.02
N SER A 111 -9.43 7.13 -9.52
CA SER A 111 -10.46 6.47 -10.34
C SER A 111 -11.74 6.20 -9.55
N LYS A 112 -11.62 6.02 -8.23
CA LYS A 112 -12.77 5.78 -7.34
C LYS A 112 -13.33 7.05 -6.71
N GLY A 113 -12.72 8.20 -6.97
CA GLY A 113 -13.21 9.48 -6.48
C GLY A 113 -12.87 9.79 -5.02
N TYR A 114 -11.92 9.08 -4.43
CA TYR A 114 -11.43 9.41 -3.09
C TYR A 114 -10.74 10.77 -3.11
N LYS A 115 -10.98 11.57 -2.10
CA LYS A 115 -10.41 12.91 -1.98
C LYS A 115 -9.17 12.97 -1.14
N ARG A 116 -8.97 11.98 -0.25
CA ARG A 116 -7.82 11.92 0.64
C ARG A 116 -7.37 10.47 0.82
N ILE A 117 -6.08 10.29 0.99
CA ILE A 117 -5.50 9.02 1.43
C ILE A 117 -4.80 9.24 2.75
N ARG A 118 -5.05 8.34 3.68
CA ARG A 118 -4.30 8.28 4.93
C ARG A 118 -3.32 7.11 4.85
N ALA A 119 -2.04 7.41 5.07
CA ALA A 119 -0.98 6.41 5.06
C ALA A 119 -0.28 6.39 6.42
N ARG A 120 0.03 5.19 6.91
CA ARG A 120 0.83 5.00 8.12
C ARG A 120 2.20 4.48 7.70
N LEU A 121 3.26 5.11 8.16
CA LEU A 121 4.63 4.74 7.87
C LEU A 121 5.39 4.44 9.16
N PRO A 122 6.39 3.55 9.12
CA PRO A 122 7.32 3.37 10.23
C PRO A 122 8.07 4.66 10.53
N GLU A 123 8.35 4.91 11.81
CA GLU A 123 8.96 6.16 12.27
C GLU A 123 10.27 6.53 11.57
N ASN A 124 11.07 5.56 11.19
CA ASN A 124 12.41 5.77 10.65
C ASN A 124 12.49 5.65 9.13
N ASN A 125 11.37 5.72 8.42
CA ASN A 125 11.37 5.58 6.96
C ASN A 125 11.49 6.94 6.27
N GLU A 126 12.70 7.51 6.26
CA GLU A 126 12.97 8.82 5.64
C GLU A 126 12.71 8.84 4.14
N ALA A 127 12.98 7.75 3.45
CA ALA A 127 12.76 7.66 2.01
C ALA A 127 11.26 7.79 1.67
N ALA A 128 10.40 7.12 2.43
CA ALA A 128 8.96 7.23 2.24
C ALA A 128 8.45 8.62 2.63
N LEU A 129 8.99 9.21 3.70
CA LEU A 129 8.68 10.58 4.09
C LEU A 129 9.02 11.58 2.99
N SER A 130 10.21 11.46 2.42
CA SER A 130 10.66 12.32 1.32
C SER A 130 9.76 12.18 0.09
N TYR A 131 9.39 10.96 -0.25
CA TYR A 131 8.49 10.71 -1.37
C TYR A 131 7.11 11.36 -1.13
N LEU A 132 6.51 11.12 0.04
CA LEU A 132 5.21 11.68 0.36
C LEU A 132 5.24 13.21 0.38
N SER A 133 6.30 13.81 0.91
CA SER A 133 6.48 15.26 0.90
C SER A 133 6.56 15.80 -0.53
N SER A 134 7.23 15.08 -1.42
CA SER A 134 7.38 15.50 -2.82
C SER A 134 6.05 15.52 -3.58
N ILE A 135 5.08 14.69 -3.17
CA ILE A 135 3.75 14.65 -3.80
C ILE A 135 2.68 15.42 -3.02
N GLY A 136 3.08 16.19 -2.01
CA GLY A 136 2.19 17.09 -1.30
C GLY A 136 1.45 16.51 -0.11
N ALA A 137 1.96 15.42 0.46
CA ALA A 137 1.35 14.82 1.65
C ALA A 137 1.43 15.76 2.86
N LEU A 138 0.36 15.79 3.63
CA LEU A 138 0.30 16.53 4.88
C LEU A 138 0.80 15.67 6.03
N VAL A 139 1.82 16.15 6.73
CA VAL A 139 2.39 15.45 7.89
C VAL A 139 1.73 16.01 9.16
N PRO A 140 1.07 15.18 9.98
CA PRO A 140 0.48 15.65 11.22
C PRO A 140 1.53 16.22 12.19
N LEU A 141 1.28 17.38 12.73
CA LEU A 141 2.19 18.02 13.67
C LEU A 141 2.32 17.29 15.00
N THR A 142 1.26 16.59 15.40
CA THR A 142 1.21 15.91 16.70
C THR A 142 1.84 14.52 16.69
N ASN A 143 2.00 13.91 15.51
CA ASN A 143 2.60 12.58 15.39
C ASN A 143 3.30 12.46 14.03
N PRO A 144 4.37 13.20 13.81
CA PRO A 144 4.94 13.41 12.48
C PRO A 144 5.66 12.21 11.89
N GLY A 145 5.73 11.09 12.57
CA GLY A 145 6.42 9.91 12.03
C GLY A 145 5.52 8.77 11.62
N THR A 146 4.22 8.84 11.89
CA THR A 146 3.37 7.64 11.81
C THR A 146 2.19 7.71 10.85
N THR A 147 1.60 8.86 10.64
CA THR A 147 0.41 8.98 9.79
C THR A 147 0.49 10.19 8.89
N PHE A 148 0.12 10.01 7.62
CA PHE A 148 0.11 11.05 6.61
C PHE A 148 -1.26 11.14 5.98
N GLU A 149 -1.67 12.35 5.63
CA GLU A 149 -2.81 12.58 4.75
C GLU A 149 -2.30 13.12 3.43
N LEU A 150 -2.76 12.53 2.35
CA LEU A 150 -2.46 12.99 1.01
C LEU A 150 -3.75 13.45 0.35
N PRO A 151 -3.89 14.74 0.05
CA PRO A 151 -5.03 15.19 -0.74
C PRO A 151 -4.90 14.69 -2.17
N ILE A 152 -6.01 14.19 -2.71
CA ILE A 152 -6.07 13.70 -4.09
C ILE A 152 -6.85 14.72 -4.90
N TYR A 153 -6.17 15.33 -5.88
CA TYR A 153 -6.80 16.27 -6.78
C TYR A 153 -7.38 15.53 -7.98
N GLN A 154 -8.64 15.77 -8.26
CA GLN A 154 -9.26 15.33 -9.51
C GLN A 154 -8.89 16.33 -10.60
N GLU A 155 -8.95 15.93 -11.88
CA GLU A 155 -8.64 16.84 -12.98
C GLU A 155 -9.49 18.11 -12.96
N THR A 156 -10.74 17.98 -12.52
CA THR A 156 -11.68 19.10 -12.41
C THR A 156 -11.28 20.12 -11.33
N ASP A 157 -10.43 19.73 -10.38
CA ASP A 157 -9.97 20.59 -9.28
C ASP A 157 -8.69 21.38 -9.64
N ARG A 158 -8.12 21.10 -10.80
CA ARG A 158 -6.94 21.78 -11.32
C ARG A 158 -7.35 22.93 -12.23
N ALA A 159 -7.97 23.91 -11.67
CA ALA A 159 -8.29 25.10 -12.43
C ALA A 159 -7.14 26.10 -12.40
#